data_ee964b59089fd78a11171fd3a330eaf3
#
_entry.id   ee964b59089fd78a11171fd3a330eaf3
#
_cell.length_a   1.000
_cell.length_b   1.000
_cell.length_c   1.000
_cell.angle_alpha   90.00
_cell.angle_beta   90.00
_cell.angle_gamma   90.00
#
_symmetry.space_group_name_H-M   'P 1'
#
loop_
_entity.id
_entity.type
_entity.pdbx_description
1 polymer ?
#
loop_
_entity_poly.entity_id
_entity_poly.type
_entity_poly.pdbx_seq_one_letter_code
_entity_poly.pdbx_strand_id
1 'polypeptide(L)'
;MKYIYAGDAFQVVPSQRWSAEVPVEAFSIYRGLRTVNPSPYMYFLDFGDFQIAGASPEPLLTVTGRHVSTRPIAGTRPRGSSLEEDRRIADDLLADEKECAEHMMLVDLGRNDLGRVCAYGSVVVDELMQVETYSHVIHIVSSVSGTLRDDVGAMDALRSALPAGTLSGAPKEIGRAHV
;
A
#
# COMPACT_ATOMS: atom_id res chain seq x y z
N MET A 1 -11.35 -1.24 19.35
CA MET A 1 -11.90 -2.61 19.51
C MET A 1 -13.45 -2.63 19.51
N LYS A 2 -14.17 -1.78 20.30
CA LYS A 2 -15.64 -1.79 20.36
C LYS A 2 -16.32 -1.69 18.99
N TYR A 3 -15.89 -0.77 18.14
CA TYR A 3 -16.43 -0.57 16.78
C TYR A 3 -16.10 -1.73 15.84
N ILE A 4 -14.94 -2.39 15.99
CA ILE A 4 -14.58 -3.57 15.20
C ILE A 4 -15.49 -4.74 15.58
N TYR A 5 -15.73 -4.97 16.87
CA TYR A 5 -16.65 -6.01 17.32
C TYR A 5 -18.13 -5.74 16.98
N ALA A 6 -18.50 -4.46 16.83
CA ALA A 6 -19.84 -4.07 16.38
C ALA A 6 -20.02 -4.21 14.86
N GLY A 7 -18.93 -4.45 14.10
CA GLY A 7 -18.96 -4.53 12.65
C GLY A 7 -18.95 -3.17 11.94
N ASP A 8 -18.68 -2.09 12.66
CA ASP A 8 -18.63 -0.73 12.10
C ASP A 8 -17.36 -0.49 11.29
N ALA A 9 -16.26 -1.15 11.65
CA ALA A 9 -14.98 -1.06 10.97
C ALA A 9 -14.22 -2.39 11.03
N PHE A 10 -13.45 -2.71 9.99
CA PHE A 10 -12.55 -3.87 9.96
C PHE A 10 -11.15 -3.48 10.45
N GLN A 11 -10.68 -2.30 10.08
CA GLN A 11 -9.36 -1.79 10.46
C GLN A 11 -9.44 -0.30 10.80
N VAL A 12 -8.75 0.09 11.87
CA VAL A 12 -8.55 1.49 12.28
C VAL A 12 -7.06 1.75 12.33
N VAL A 13 -6.60 2.73 11.56
CA VAL A 13 -5.18 3.10 11.47
C VAL A 13 -4.95 4.40 12.22
N PRO A 14 -4.37 4.38 13.43
CA PRO A 14 -4.00 5.59 14.14
C PRO A 14 -2.78 6.23 13.48
N SER A 15 -2.74 7.56 13.42
CA SER A 15 -1.61 8.31 12.91
C SER A 15 -1.14 9.36 13.91
N GLN A 16 0.13 9.71 13.81
CA GLN A 16 0.73 10.80 14.60
C GLN A 16 1.61 11.67 13.72
N ARG A 17 1.46 12.99 13.87
CA ARG A 17 2.32 13.98 13.23
C ARG A 17 3.42 14.41 14.19
N TRP A 18 4.64 14.37 13.70
CA TRP A 18 5.82 14.95 14.36
C TRP A 18 6.24 16.21 13.64
N SER A 19 6.71 17.21 14.36
CA SER A 19 7.30 18.42 13.78
C SER A 19 8.59 18.77 14.48
N ALA A 20 9.56 19.24 13.71
CA ALA A 20 10.84 19.71 14.21
C ALA A 20 11.33 20.87 13.33
N GLU A 21 11.98 21.85 13.94
CA GLU A 21 12.74 22.85 13.22
C GLU A 21 14.09 22.28 12.80
N VAL A 22 14.43 22.42 11.53
CA VAL A 22 15.69 21.90 10.99
C VAL A 22 16.41 22.99 10.20
N PRO A 23 17.74 23.18 10.40
CA PRO A 23 18.52 24.23 9.74
C PRO A 23 19.04 23.79 8.36
N VAL A 24 18.25 22.99 7.61
CA VAL A 24 18.63 22.46 6.30
C VAL A 24 17.47 22.56 5.32
N GLU A 25 17.79 22.69 4.05
CA GLU A 25 16.79 22.68 2.98
C GLU A 25 16.14 21.31 2.81
N ALA A 26 14.86 21.27 2.44
CA ALA A 26 14.09 20.05 2.27
C ALA A 26 14.70 19.08 1.26
N PHE A 27 15.34 19.58 0.19
CA PHE A 27 16.03 18.71 -0.78
C PHE A 27 17.26 18.00 -0.17
N SER A 28 17.93 18.60 0.81
CA SER A 28 19.00 17.95 1.56
C SER A 28 18.48 16.80 2.42
N ILE A 29 17.27 16.96 3.00
CA ILE A 29 16.56 15.87 3.72
C ILE A 29 16.25 14.73 2.74
N TYR A 30 15.72 15.03 1.55
CA TYR A 30 15.47 14.02 0.52
C TYR A 30 16.73 13.25 0.13
N ARG A 31 17.86 13.95 -0.04
CA ARG A 31 19.17 13.31 -0.32
C ARG A 31 19.62 12.40 0.82
N GLY A 32 19.39 12.81 2.07
CA GLY A 32 19.64 11.98 3.24
C GLY A 32 18.76 10.71 3.25
N LEU A 33 17.46 10.85 2.95
CA LEU A 33 16.54 9.70 2.84
C LEU A 33 17.02 8.66 1.83
N ARG A 34 17.57 9.08 0.69
CA ARG A 34 18.12 8.16 -0.33
C ARG A 34 19.28 7.31 0.18
N THR A 35 20.00 7.81 1.16
CA THR A 35 21.14 7.10 1.74
C THR A 35 20.71 6.17 2.89
N VAL A 36 19.78 6.65 3.73
CA VAL A 36 19.35 5.95 4.95
C VAL A 36 18.30 4.90 4.65
N ASN A 37 17.34 5.23 3.76
CA ASN A 37 16.21 4.36 3.44
C ASN A 37 15.92 4.41 1.93
N PRO A 38 16.79 3.82 1.09
CA PRO A 38 16.54 3.73 -0.34
C PRO A 38 15.31 2.88 -0.60
N SER A 39 14.33 3.44 -1.30
CA SER A 39 13.07 2.78 -1.65
C SER A 39 12.84 2.84 -3.15
N PRO A 40 12.07 1.89 -3.75
CA PRO A 40 11.80 1.89 -5.18
C PRO A 40 11.06 3.14 -5.66
N TYR A 41 10.22 3.72 -4.81
CA TYR A 41 9.38 4.88 -5.12
C TYR A 41 9.76 6.07 -4.24
N MET A 42 10.84 6.73 -4.61
CA MET A 42 11.28 7.97 -3.95
C MET A 42 10.82 9.17 -4.76
N TYR A 43 10.35 10.20 -4.06
CA TYR A 43 9.88 11.42 -4.72
C TYR A 43 10.23 12.67 -3.92
N PHE A 44 10.38 13.78 -4.64
CA PHE A 44 10.48 15.12 -4.11
C PHE A 44 9.54 16.02 -4.92
N LEU A 45 8.58 16.64 -4.24
CA LEU A 45 7.59 17.53 -4.83
C LEU A 45 7.77 18.93 -4.27
N ASP A 46 7.89 19.92 -5.15
CA ASP A 46 7.98 21.33 -4.79
C ASP A 46 6.73 22.07 -5.24
N PHE A 47 5.97 22.59 -4.28
CA PHE A 47 4.76 23.35 -4.51
C PHE A 47 4.95 24.88 -4.30
N GLY A 48 6.21 25.33 -4.13
CA GLY A 48 6.56 26.71 -3.82
C GLY A 48 6.49 27.01 -2.33
N ASP A 49 5.30 27.05 -1.77
CA ASP A 49 5.10 27.37 -0.35
C ASP A 49 5.48 26.24 0.60
N PHE A 50 5.47 25.00 0.12
CA PHE A 50 5.86 23.82 0.88
C PHE A 50 6.44 22.75 -0.07
N GLN A 51 7.19 21.83 0.52
CA GLN A 51 7.83 20.74 -0.20
C GLN A 51 7.54 19.41 0.48
N ILE A 52 7.46 18.33 -0.32
CA ILE A 52 7.26 16.97 0.18
C ILE A 52 8.41 16.09 -0.29
N ALA A 53 9.09 15.47 0.65
CA ALA A 53 10.08 14.43 0.40
C ALA A 53 9.55 13.08 0.89
N GLY A 54 9.58 12.05 0.06
CA GLY A 54 9.06 10.75 0.42
C GLY A 54 9.91 9.58 -0.09
N ALA A 55 9.83 8.47 0.65
CA ALA A 55 10.39 7.18 0.30
C ALA A 55 9.33 6.11 0.57
N SER A 56 8.84 5.44 -0.46
CA SER A 56 7.80 4.41 -0.35
C SER A 56 8.28 3.08 -0.94
N PRO A 57 8.06 1.96 -0.25
CA PRO A 57 8.32 0.63 -0.79
C PRO A 57 7.20 0.16 -1.72
N GLU A 58 6.01 0.75 -1.64
CA GLU A 58 4.78 0.26 -2.26
C GLU A 58 4.19 1.31 -3.20
N PRO A 59 3.85 0.96 -4.47
CA PRO A 59 3.10 1.83 -5.34
C PRO A 59 1.63 1.85 -4.93
N LEU A 60 1.00 3.03 -4.91
CA LEU A 60 -0.44 3.13 -4.68
C LEU A 60 -1.21 2.44 -5.81
N LEU A 61 -0.85 2.76 -7.05
CA LEU A 61 -1.32 2.10 -8.26
C LEU A 61 -0.35 2.37 -9.42
N THR A 62 -0.41 1.52 -10.44
CA THR A 62 0.35 1.70 -11.69
C THR A 62 -0.63 1.71 -12.86
N VAL A 63 -0.46 2.67 -13.78
CA VAL A 63 -1.25 2.76 -15.01
C VAL A 63 -0.30 2.73 -16.21
N THR A 64 -0.50 1.77 -17.11
CA THR A 64 0.26 1.64 -18.36
C THR A 64 -0.72 1.48 -19.51
N GLY A 65 -0.88 2.55 -20.28
CA GLY A 65 -1.95 2.62 -21.28
C GLY A 65 -3.33 2.52 -20.61
N ARG A 66 -4.06 1.45 -20.87
CA ARG A 66 -5.36 1.17 -20.24
C ARG A 66 -5.29 0.11 -19.13
N HIS A 67 -4.16 -0.51 -18.96
CA HIS A 67 -3.94 -1.46 -17.89
C HIS A 67 -3.65 -0.71 -16.58
N VAL A 68 -4.42 -1.01 -15.54
CA VAL A 68 -4.23 -0.47 -14.19
C VAL A 68 -4.02 -1.63 -13.22
N SER A 69 -3.08 -1.47 -12.30
CA SER A 69 -2.82 -2.49 -11.28
C SER A 69 -2.49 -1.86 -9.93
N THR A 70 -2.78 -2.60 -8.88
CA THR A 70 -2.33 -2.33 -7.51
C THR A 70 -1.69 -3.58 -6.93
N ARG A 71 -0.80 -3.38 -5.97
CA ARG A 71 -0.01 -4.48 -5.41
C ARG A 71 -0.06 -4.42 -3.89
N PRO A 72 -1.15 -4.94 -3.29
CA PRO A 72 -1.27 -4.98 -1.83
C PRO A 72 -0.14 -5.80 -1.20
N ILE A 73 0.47 -5.21 -0.18
CA ILE A 73 1.52 -5.83 0.63
C ILE A 73 1.03 -5.84 2.06
N ALA A 74 1.01 -7.01 2.71
CA ALA A 74 0.72 -7.14 4.13
C ALA A 74 1.50 -8.31 4.72
N GLY A 75 1.52 -8.37 6.04
CA GLY A 75 2.34 -9.34 6.73
C GLY A 75 3.82 -9.08 6.54
N THR A 76 4.54 -8.85 7.62
CA THR A 76 5.97 -8.56 7.58
C THR A 76 6.68 -9.40 8.61
N ARG A 77 7.73 -10.08 8.18
CA ARG A 77 8.66 -10.77 9.07
C ARG A 77 10.10 -10.39 8.71
N PRO A 78 10.99 -10.27 9.69
CA PRO A 78 12.41 -10.12 9.41
C PRO A 78 12.97 -11.36 8.72
N ARG A 79 14.05 -11.19 7.98
CA ARG A 79 14.81 -12.29 7.39
C ARG A 79 15.40 -13.18 8.46
N GLY A 80 15.43 -14.46 8.19
CA GLY A 80 16.21 -15.43 8.94
C GLY A 80 17.71 -15.34 8.67
N SER A 81 18.49 -16.12 9.40
CA SER A 81 19.94 -16.24 9.24
C SER A 81 20.36 -17.16 8.08
N SER A 82 19.41 -17.91 7.52
CA SER A 82 19.62 -18.87 6.44
C SER A 82 18.38 -18.97 5.53
N LEU A 83 18.58 -19.52 4.32
CA LEU A 83 17.46 -19.77 3.40
C LEU A 83 16.45 -20.80 3.96
N GLU A 84 16.88 -21.72 4.79
CA GLU A 84 15.99 -22.67 5.44
C GLU A 84 15.11 -22.00 6.49
N GLU A 85 15.69 -21.08 7.25
CA GLU A 85 14.95 -20.26 8.22
C GLU A 85 13.97 -19.33 7.52
N ASP A 86 14.36 -18.70 6.41
CA ASP A 86 13.45 -17.89 5.59
C ASP A 86 12.23 -18.67 5.12
N ARG A 87 12.40 -19.93 4.69
CA ARG A 87 11.28 -20.79 4.29
C ARG A 87 10.32 -21.07 5.46
N ARG A 88 10.86 -21.39 6.65
CA ARG A 88 10.02 -21.59 7.83
C ARG A 88 9.25 -20.34 8.20
N ILE A 89 9.92 -19.16 8.16
CA ILE A 89 9.27 -17.87 8.42
C ILE A 89 8.16 -17.60 7.39
N ALA A 90 8.39 -17.94 6.12
CA ALA A 90 7.39 -17.82 5.07
C ALA A 90 6.17 -18.73 5.31
N ASP A 91 6.41 -19.99 5.69
CA ASP A 91 5.35 -20.94 6.00
C ASP A 91 4.56 -20.50 7.25
N ASP A 92 5.24 -20.05 8.30
CA ASP A 92 4.61 -19.52 9.51
C ASP A 92 3.77 -18.25 9.21
N LEU A 93 4.27 -17.39 8.31
CA LEU A 93 3.55 -16.17 7.90
C LEU A 93 2.26 -16.51 7.13
N LEU A 94 2.29 -17.49 6.24
CA LEU A 94 1.10 -17.96 5.52
C LEU A 94 0.14 -18.77 6.39
N ALA A 95 0.60 -19.30 7.51
CA ALA A 95 -0.24 -19.98 8.49
C ALA A 95 -0.87 -19.03 9.51
N ASP A 96 -0.45 -17.76 9.56
CA ASP A 96 -0.98 -16.75 10.48
C ASP A 96 -2.34 -16.24 9.98
N GLU A 97 -3.42 -16.69 10.61
CA GLU A 97 -4.80 -16.35 10.23
C GLU A 97 -5.05 -14.84 10.23
N LYS A 98 -4.45 -14.09 11.17
CA LYS A 98 -4.63 -12.65 11.26
C LYS A 98 -3.97 -11.94 10.09
N GLU A 99 -2.71 -12.29 9.79
CA GLU A 99 -1.97 -11.69 8.66
C GLU A 99 -2.64 -12.01 7.32
N CYS A 100 -3.10 -13.24 7.14
CA CYS A 100 -3.85 -13.64 5.95
C CYS A 100 -5.19 -12.92 5.83
N ALA A 101 -5.94 -12.75 6.92
CA ALA A 101 -7.21 -12.02 6.91
C ALA A 101 -7.01 -10.53 6.60
N GLU A 102 -5.99 -9.89 7.17
CA GLU A 102 -5.61 -8.51 6.86
C GLU A 102 -5.21 -8.37 5.39
N HIS A 103 -4.43 -9.29 4.87
CA HIS A 103 -4.02 -9.30 3.47
C HIS A 103 -5.22 -9.44 2.52
N MET A 104 -6.14 -10.36 2.78
CA MET A 104 -7.38 -10.52 2.00
C MET A 104 -8.23 -9.25 2.00
N MET A 105 -8.33 -8.57 3.14
CA MET A 105 -9.03 -7.28 3.23
C MET A 105 -8.39 -6.24 2.29
N LEU A 106 -7.06 -6.16 2.22
CA LEU A 106 -6.36 -5.24 1.32
C LEU A 106 -6.53 -5.62 -0.15
N VAL A 107 -6.55 -6.91 -0.48
CA VAL A 107 -6.86 -7.41 -1.84
C VAL A 107 -8.28 -6.99 -2.25
N ASP A 108 -9.26 -7.18 -1.40
CA ASP A 108 -10.65 -6.77 -1.67
C ASP A 108 -10.79 -5.26 -1.80
N LEU A 109 -10.04 -4.49 -1.00
CA LEU A 109 -9.99 -3.05 -1.12
C LEU A 109 -9.43 -2.62 -2.48
N GLY A 110 -8.32 -3.23 -2.92
CA GLY A 110 -7.74 -2.99 -4.25
C GLY A 110 -8.71 -3.34 -5.38
N ARG A 111 -9.42 -4.48 -5.28
CA ARG A 111 -10.46 -4.87 -6.23
C ARG A 111 -11.60 -3.84 -6.29
N ASN A 112 -12.02 -3.34 -5.15
CA ASN A 112 -13.06 -2.31 -5.06
C ASN A 112 -12.60 -1.00 -5.71
N ASP A 113 -11.39 -0.53 -5.40
CA ASP A 113 -10.83 0.70 -5.97
C ASP A 113 -10.73 0.64 -7.50
N LEU A 114 -10.20 -0.46 -8.03
CA LEU A 114 -10.11 -0.69 -9.47
C LEU A 114 -11.49 -0.89 -10.11
N GLY A 115 -12.42 -1.55 -9.42
CA GLY A 115 -13.78 -1.78 -9.91
C GLY A 115 -14.56 -0.50 -10.21
N ARG A 116 -14.20 0.62 -9.58
CA ARG A 116 -14.83 1.94 -9.82
C ARG A 116 -14.46 2.52 -11.19
N VAL A 117 -13.31 2.17 -11.75
CA VAL A 117 -12.74 2.77 -12.96
C VAL A 117 -12.48 1.77 -14.09
N CYS A 118 -12.50 0.49 -13.82
CA CYS A 118 -12.28 -0.56 -14.79
C CYS A 118 -13.56 -0.97 -15.53
N ALA A 119 -13.39 -1.52 -16.72
CA ALA A 119 -14.47 -2.16 -17.47
C ALA A 119 -15.04 -3.33 -16.65
N TYR A 120 -16.36 -3.52 -16.73
CA TYR A 120 -17.03 -4.59 -16.00
C TYR A 120 -16.45 -5.96 -16.35
N GLY A 121 -16.15 -6.75 -15.32
CA GLY A 121 -15.57 -8.09 -15.45
C GLY A 121 -14.07 -8.13 -15.81
N SER A 122 -13.39 -6.97 -15.91
CA SER A 122 -11.95 -6.92 -16.22
C SER A 122 -11.04 -6.93 -14.99
N VAL A 123 -11.58 -6.74 -13.80
CA VAL A 123 -10.78 -6.77 -12.57
C VAL A 123 -10.50 -8.21 -12.17
N VAL A 124 -9.24 -8.55 -12.10
CA VAL A 124 -8.74 -9.89 -11.77
C VAL A 124 -7.69 -9.82 -10.66
N VAL A 125 -7.57 -10.88 -9.91
CA VAL A 125 -6.43 -11.11 -9.00
C VAL A 125 -5.45 -11.98 -9.75
N ASP A 126 -4.35 -11.38 -10.21
CA ASP A 126 -3.35 -12.06 -11.04
C ASP A 126 -2.52 -13.02 -10.19
N GLU A 127 -2.15 -12.57 -8.99
CA GLU A 127 -1.39 -13.33 -8.00
C GLU A 127 -2.01 -13.11 -6.63
N LEU A 128 -2.18 -14.19 -5.87
CA LEU A 128 -2.75 -14.15 -4.53
C LEU A 128 -1.79 -14.75 -3.52
N MET A 129 -1.49 -13.97 -2.46
CA MET A 129 -0.70 -14.39 -1.29
C MET A 129 0.66 -15.02 -1.64
N GLN A 130 1.40 -14.41 -2.59
CA GLN A 130 2.77 -14.84 -2.86
C GLN A 130 3.70 -14.33 -1.77
N VAL A 131 4.62 -15.17 -1.32
CA VAL A 131 5.66 -14.72 -0.40
C VAL A 131 6.83 -14.16 -1.18
N GLU A 132 7.16 -12.90 -0.92
CA GLU A 132 8.32 -12.24 -1.50
C GLU A 132 9.38 -11.94 -0.44
N THR A 133 10.61 -12.27 -0.81
CA THR A 133 11.77 -12.07 0.05
C THR A 133 12.58 -10.88 -0.44
N TYR A 134 12.70 -9.86 0.40
CA TYR A 134 13.50 -8.67 0.17
C TYR A 134 14.81 -8.73 0.97
N SER A 135 15.63 -7.69 0.87
CA SER A 135 16.95 -7.66 1.55
C SER A 135 16.88 -7.86 3.06
N HIS A 136 15.84 -7.31 3.72
CA HIS A 136 15.71 -7.30 5.18
C HIS A 136 14.42 -7.89 5.71
N VAL A 137 13.44 -8.11 4.84
CA VAL A 137 12.09 -8.53 5.23
C VAL A 137 11.51 -9.56 4.25
N ILE A 138 10.49 -10.28 4.74
CA ILE A 138 9.64 -11.19 3.98
C ILE A 138 8.22 -10.64 4.09
N HIS A 139 7.50 -10.56 2.96
CA HIS A 139 6.13 -10.07 2.89
C HIS A 139 5.20 -11.06 2.18
N ILE A 140 3.90 -10.96 2.48
CA ILE A 140 2.85 -11.49 1.64
C ILE A 140 2.46 -10.40 0.64
N VAL A 141 2.44 -10.74 -0.64
CA VAL A 141 2.13 -9.83 -1.74
C VAL A 141 1.05 -10.44 -2.62
N SER A 142 0.14 -9.62 -3.11
CA SER A 142 -0.81 -9.98 -4.15
C SER A 142 -0.78 -8.95 -5.27
N SER A 143 -1.30 -9.32 -6.43
CA SER A 143 -1.45 -8.42 -7.58
C SER A 143 -2.89 -8.41 -8.02
N VAL A 144 -3.47 -7.23 -8.16
CA VAL A 144 -4.81 -7.00 -8.68
C VAL A 144 -4.72 -6.07 -9.87
N SER A 145 -5.29 -6.46 -10.99
CA SER A 145 -5.26 -5.65 -12.19
C SER A 145 -6.63 -5.51 -12.86
N GLY A 146 -6.72 -4.61 -13.83
CA GLY A 146 -7.91 -4.41 -14.63
C GLY A 146 -7.65 -3.52 -15.84
N THR A 147 -8.67 -3.39 -16.70
CA THR A 147 -8.64 -2.52 -17.87
C THR A 147 -9.53 -1.30 -17.62
N LEU A 148 -8.96 -0.10 -17.68
CA LEU A 148 -9.73 1.14 -17.53
C LEU A 148 -10.85 1.23 -18.56
N ARG A 149 -12.01 1.78 -18.18
CA ARG A 149 -13.07 2.12 -19.12
C ARG A 149 -12.61 3.21 -20.10
N ASP A 150 -13.27 3.30 -21.27
CA ASP A 150 -12.91 4.25 -22.32
C ASP A 150 -13.09 5.72 -21.91
N ASP A 151 -13.98 5.99 -20.98
CA ASP A 151 -14.36 7.30 -20.48
C ASP A 151 -13.48 7.81 -19.32
N VAL A 152 -12.51 7.01 -18.82
CA VAL A 152 -11.66 7.34 -17.66
C VAL A 152 -10.18 7.26 -17.98
N GLY A 153 -9.40 8.09 -17.31
CA GLY A 153 -7.95 8.16 -17.44
C GLY A 153 -7.19 7.83 -16.15
N ALA A 154 -5.86 7.98 -16.23
CA ALA A 154 -4.98 7.69 -15.10
C ALA A 154 -5.29 8.54 -13.83
N MET A 155 -5.75 9.79 -14.02
CA MET A 155 -6.11 10.65 -12.90
C MET A 155 -7.42 10.20 -12.21
N ASP A 156 -8.34 9.59 -12.95
CA ASP A 156 -9.55 9.01 -12.38
C ASP A 156 -9.21 7.73 -11.61
N ALA A 157 -8.28 6.93 -12.12
CA ALA A 157 -7.73 5.78 -11.40
C ALA A 157 -7.04 6.21 -10.10
N LEU A 158 -6.25 7.29 -10.11
CA LEU A 158 -5.65 7.85 -8.90
C LEU A 158 -6.72 8.29 -7.89
N ARG A 159 -7.76 8.99 -8.34
CA ARG A 159 -8.87 9.42 -7.46
C ARG A 159 -9.64 8.24 -6.87
N SER A 160 -9.81 7.14 -7.60
CA SER A 160 -10.48 5.93 -7.08
C SER A 160 -9.67 5.25 -5.97
N ALA A 161 -8.33 5.27 -6.08
CA ALA A 161 -7.43 4.67 -5.10
C ALA A 161 -7.20 5.53 -3.84
N LEU A 162 -7.42 6.84 -3.93
CA LEU A 162 -7.24 7.76 -2.79
C LEU A 162 -8.50 7.85 -1.90
N PRO A 163 -8.32 7.94 -0.56
CA PRO A 163 -7.09 7.70 0.18
C PRO A 163 -6.67 6.23 0.14
N ALA A 164 -5.37 5.95 0.31
CA ALA A 164 -4.89 4.57 0.40
C ALA A 164 -5.50 3.87 1.62
N GLY A 165 -6.04 2.67 1.44
CA GLY A 165 -6.69 1.92 2.52
C GLY A 165 -5.76 1.57 3.65
N THR A 166 -4.49 1.31 3.35
CA THR A 166 -3.41 1.10 4.35
C THR A 166 -3.19 2.31 5.28
N LEU A 167 -3.68 3.50 4.90
CA LEU A 167 -3.57 4.73 5.68
C LEU A 167 -4.91 5.15 6.30
N SER A 168 -6.04 4.89 5.62
CA SER A 168 -7.38 5.32 6.07
C SER A 168 -8.10 4.27 6.90
N GLY A 169 -7.68 3.01 6.85
CA GLY A 169 -8.42 1.89 7.41
C GLY A 169 -9.49 1.35 6.47
N ALA A 170 -10.30 0.43 6.98
CA ALA A 170 -11.40 -0.20 6.25
C ALA A 170 -12.69 -0.24 7.09
N PRO A 171 -13.86 0.17 6.56
CA PRO A 171 -14.11 0.74 5.23
C PRO A 171 -13.42 2.09 5.01
N LYS A 172 -12.95 2.31 3.80
CA LYS A 172 -12.23 3.52 3.39
C LYS A 172 -13.06 4.81 3.57
N GLU A 173 -14.34 4.75 3.30
CA GLU A 173 -15.29 5.87 3.41
C GLU A 173 -15.41 6.40 4.85
N ILE A 174 -15.35 5.49 5.84
CA ILE A 174 -15.38 5.90 7.27
C ILE A 174 -14.12 6.66 7.65
N GLY A 175 -12.95 6.16 7.27
CA GLY A 175 -11.68 6.85 7.48
C GLY A 175 -11.64 8.22 6.82
N ARG A 176 -12.17 8.32 5.60
CA ARG A 176 -12.24 9.56 4.82
C ARG A 176 -13.14 10.65 5.44
N ALA A 177 -14.17 10.26 6.19
CA ALA A 177 -15.09 11.20 6.81
C ALA A 177 -14.48 11.98 7.99
N HIS A 178 -13.30 11.60 8.45
CA HIS A 178 -12.64 12.15 9.64
C HIS A 178 -11.31 12.89 9.30
N VAL A 179 -11.05 13.16 8.02
CA VAL A 179 -9.87 13.91 7.53
C VAL A 179 -10.24 15.34 7.18
#